data_33125f6735d10063419b13d61ba6cec7
#
_entry.id   33125f6735d10063419b13d61ba6cec7
#
_cell.length_a   1.000
_cell.length_b   1.000
_cell.length_c   1.000
_cell.angle_alpha   90.00
_cell.angle_beta   90.00
_cell.angle_gamma   90.00
#
_symmetry.space_group_name_H-M   'P 1'
#
loop_
_entity.id
_entity.type
_entity.pdbx_description
1 polymer ?
#
loop_
_entity_poly.entity_id
_entity_poly.type
_entity_poly.pdbx_seq_one_letter_code
_entity_poly.pdbx_strand_id
1 'polypeptide(L)'
;RNTWALAVEPAAGTLFGADNGPAADDELNLLLPGRNFEWGAAPDADFGAVTGPLLRHWPDVVVPTGLAFGAPDAADWPATHRGGLFVALYDEEIVLRLELSGALRTDIDREVEFLRLSPNGVANKPVDLLRGPDGALWLLTFAAVYRIDRIR
;
A
#
# COMPACT_ATOMS: atom_id res chain seq x y z
N ARG A 1 -2.38 2.10 15.56
CA ARG A 1 -3.26 2.57 14.47
C ARG A 1 -4.08 1.44 13.88
N ASN A 2 -4.97 1.80 12.99
CA ASN A 2 -5.83 0.85 12.31
C ASN A 2 -5.13 0.34 11.04
N THR A 3 -4.15 -0.54 11.23
CA THR A 3 -3.43 -1.17 10.12
C THR A 3 -4.37 -2.11 9.37
N TRP A 4 -4.69 -1.77 8.15
CA TRP A 4 -5.62 -2.51 7.31
C TRP A 4 -4.90 -3.48 6.36
N ALA A 5 -3.74 -3.11 5.85
CA ALA A 5 -2.98 -3.92 4.92
C ALA A 5 -1.51 -4.04 5.31
N LEU A 6 -0.92 -5.19 5.00
CA LEU A 6 0.49 -5.50 5.23
C LEU A 6 1.13 -6.04 3.95
N ALA A 7 2.38 -5.66 3.69
CA ALA A 7 3.17 -6.25 2.63
C ALA A 7 4.64 -6.39 3.03
N VAL A 8 5.27 -7.50 2.62
CA VAL A 8 6.71 -7.72 2.80
C VAL A 8 7.43 -7.45 1.49
N GLU A 9 8.43 -6.59 1.51
CA GLU A 9 9.29 -6.34 0.37
C GLU A 9 10.14 -7.60 0.09
N PRO A 10 10.08 -8.14 -1.15
CA PRO A 10 10.60 -9.49 -1.39
C PRO A 10 12.13 -9.62 -1.36
N ALA A 11 12.89 -8.54 -1.53
CA ALA A 11 14.34 -8.58 -1.55
C ALA A 11 14.97 -8.26 -0.18
N ALA A 12 14.50 -7.23 0.49
CA ALA A 12 15.04 -6.78 1.78
C ALA A 12 14.31 -7.38 2.98
N GLY A 13 13.12 -7.98 2.78
CA GLY A 13 12.30 -8.50 3.88
C GLY A 13 11.66 -7.41 4.74
N THR A 14 11.67 -6.17 4.28
CA THR A 14 11.09 -5.03 4.97
C THR A 14 9.57 -5.14 5.01
N LEU A 15 8.97 -4.93 6.19
CA LEU A 15 7.52 -4.98 6.37
C LEU A 15 6.91 -3.59 6.28
N PHE A 16 5.90 -3.44 5.45
CA PHE A 16 5.10 -2.23 5.26
C PHE A 16 3.69 -2.42 5.78
N GLY A 17 3.10 -1.37 6.33
CA GLY A 17 1.71 -1.34 6.77
C GLY A 17 1.00 -0.09 6.29
N ALA A 18 -0.23 -0.24 5.84
CA ALA A 18 -1.13 0.85 5.52
C ALA A 18 -2.11 1.06 6.67
N ASP A 19 -2.13 2.25 7.20
CA ASP A 19 -2.89 2.64 8.38
C ASP A 19 -3.96 3.66 8.03
N ASN A 20 -5.20 3.37 8.39
CA ASN A 20 -6.30 4.31 8.28
C ASN A 20 -6.39 5.14 9.55
N GLY A 21 -6.37 6.46 9.40
CA GLY A 21 -6.63 7.41 10.48
C GLY A 21 -8.08 7.40 10.93
N PRO A 22 -8.41 8.01 12.07
CA PRO A 22 -9.79 7.99 12.58
C PRO A 22 -10.78 8.83 11.75
N ALA A 23 -10.31 9.84 11.03
CA ALA A 23 -11.11 10.72 10.19
C ALA A 23 -10.26 11.44 9.12
N ALA A 24 -8.96 11.29 9.16
CA ALA A 24 -7.94 11.86 8.28
C ALA A 24 -6.59 11.24 8.65
N ASP A 25 -5.51 11.71 8.03
CA ASP A 25 -4.15 11.30 8.36
C ASP A 25 -3.90 9.81 8.13
N ASP A 26 -4.30 9.32 6.96
CA ASP A 26 -3.97 7.97 6.51
C ASP A 26 -2.47 7.86 6.20
N GLU A 27 -1.88 6.69 6.43
CA GLU A 27 -0.43 6.52 6.38
C GLU A 27 0.01 5.22 5.72
N LEU A 28 1.19 5.29 5.11
CA LEU A 28 2.00 4.12 4.76
C LEU A 28 3.26 4.14 5.62
N ASN A 29 3.45 3.10 6.40
CA ASN A 29 4.49 2.99 7.40
C ASN A 29 5.47 1.85 7.10
N LEU A 30 6.75 2.06 7.46
CA LEU A 30 7.72 1.00 7.61
C LEU A 30 7.57 0.40 9.01
N LEU A 31 7.09 -0.84 9.09
CA LEU A 31 6.83 -1.48 10.38
C LEU A 31 8.12 -2.09 10.94
N LEU A 32 8.61 -1.51 12.02
CA LEU A 32 9.79 -1.97 12.73
C LEU A 32 9.42 -2.49 14.13
N PRO A 33 10.06 -3.58 14.60
CA PRO A 33 9.81 -4.12 15.93
C PRO A 33 9.98 -3.08 17.03
N GLY A 34 9.06 -3.05 17.99
CA GLY A 34 9.12 -2.16 19.15
C GLY A 34 8.86 -0.68 18.85
N ARG A 35 8.35 -0.34 17.67
CA ARG A 35 7.98 1.02 17.30
C ARG A 35 6.51 1.27 17.53
N ASN A 36 6.19 2.50 17.97
CA ASN A 36 4.82 2.98 18.11
C ASN A 36 4.42 3.78 16.87
N PHE A 37 3.29 3.41 16.25
CA PHE A 37 2.75 4.04 15.04
C PHE A 37 1.46 4.82 15.33
N GLU A 38 1.18 5.10 16.59
CA GLU A 38 0.10 5.96 17.10
C GLU A 38 -1.34 5.59 16.69
N TRP A 39 -2.25 5.90 17.58
CA TRP A 39 -3.68 6.00 17.30
C TRP A 39 -4.17 7.36 17.77
N GLY A 40 -4.55 8.22 16.81
CA GLY A 40 -5.05 9.58 17.11
C GLY A 40 -3.95 10.61 17.43
N ALA A 41 -4.37 11.84 17.71
CA ALA A 41 -3.49 13.00 17.84
C ALA A 41 -2.80 13.13 19.21
N ALA A 42 -3.07 12.23 20.15
CA ALA A 42 -2.42 12.24 21.46
C ALA A 42 -1.55 10.99 21.62
N PRO A 43 -0.26 11.15 21.99
CA PRO A 43 0.54 10.02 22.40
C PRO A 43 -0.17 9.30 23.54
N ASP A 44 -0.51 8.05 23.37
CA ASP A 44 -1.00 7.25 24.48
C ASP A 44 0.17 7.08 25.45
N ALA A 45 -0.02 7.53 26.69
CA ALA A 45 1.00 7.48 27.71
C ALA A 45 1.50 6.04 27.97
N ASP A 46 0.68 5.04 27.64
CA ASP A 46 1.01 3.63 27.83
C ASP A 46 1.90 3.07 26.70
N PHE A 47 1.89 3.69 25.51
CA PHE A 47 2.65 3.22 24.35
C PHE A 47 3.89 4.07 24.00
N GLY A 48 4.13 5.16 24.72
CA GLY A 48 5.28 6.02 24.53
C GLY A 48 5.17 6.95 23.31
N ALA A 49 6.28 7.59 22.95
CA ALA A 49 6.32 8.50 21.82
C ALA A 49 6.19 7.77 20.49
N VAL A 50 5.54 8.41 19.50
CA VAL A 50 5.52 7.95 18.11
C VAL A 50 6.95 7.87 17.57
N THR A 51 7.36 6.70 17.14
CA THR A 51 8.74 6.43 16.72
C THR A 51 8.82 5.63 15.43
N GLY A 52 7.70 5.27 14.84
CA GLY A 52 7.63 4.56 13.58
C GLY A 52 8.02 5.46 12.40
N PRO A 53 8.84 4.98 11.48
CA PRO A 53 9.15 5.74 10.27
C PRO A 53 7.95 5.73 9.32
N LEU A 54 7.49 6.93 9.03
CA LEU A 54 6.44 7.24 8.08
C LEU A 54 7.04 7.31 6.67
N LEU A 55 6.49 6.54 5.72
CA LEU A 55 6.86 6.62 4.31
C LEU A 55 6.01 7.65 3.56
N ARG A 56 4.72 7.56 3.74
CA ARG A 56 3.76 8.42 3.06
C ARG A 56 2.64 8.80 4.02
N HIS A 57 2.29 10.07 4.02
CA HIS A 57 1.17 10.64 4.75
C HIS A 57 0.17 11.24 3.76
N TRP A 58 -1.09 10.88 3.93
CA TRP A 58 -2.21 11.50 3.24
C TRP A 58 -3.02 12.30 4.27
N PRO A 59 -3.00 13.65 4.18
CA PRO A 59 -3.74 14.48 5.13
C PRO A 59 -5.26 14.35 5.01
N ASP A 60 -5.71 13.97 3.81
CA ASP A 60 -7.12 13.68 3.54
C ASP A 60 -7.39 12.18 3.67
N VAL A 61 -8.67 11.83 3.81
CA VAL A 61 -9.12 10.44 3.85
C VAL A 61 -8.98 9.81 2.46
N VAL A 62 -8.10 8.82 2.31
CA VAL A 62 -7.92 8.04 1.07
C VAL A 62 -8.24 6.57 1.28
N VAL A 63 -8.23 6.12 2.52
CA VAL A 63 -8.53 4.75 2.99
C VAL A 63 -7.68 3.70 2.26
N PRO A 64 -6.38 3.58 2.56
CA PRO A 64 -5.54 2.54 1.99
C PRO A 64 -5.98 1.16 2.50
N THR A 65 -6.40 0.29 1.58
CA THR A 65 -7.01 -1.01 1.89
C THR A 65 -6.19 -2.21 1.47
N GLY A 66 -5.26 -2.06 0.55
CA GLY A 66 -4.46 -3.17 0.05
C GLY A 66 -3.03 -2.77 -0.30
N LEU A 67 -2.08 -3.65 0.00
CA LEU A 67 -0.67 -3.50 -0.33
C LEU A 67 -0.16 -4.76 -1.03
N ALA A 68 0.56 -4.59 -2.14
CA ALA A 68 1.26 -5.70 -2.78
C ALA A 68 2.54 -5.24 -3.48
N PHE A 69 3.61 -6.00 -3.36
CA PHE A 69 4.81 -5.78 -4.17
C PHE A 69 4.68 -6.50 -5.51
N GLY A 70 5.02 -5.80 -6.60
CA GLY A 70 5.22 -6.42 -7.90
C GLY A 70 6.35 -7.46 -7.86
N ALA A 71 6.23 -8.53 -8.63
CA ALA A 71 7.28 -9.54 -8.70
C ALA A 71 8.56 -8.92 -9.32
N PRO A 72 9.71 -8.98 -8.63
CA PRO A 72 10.94 -8.35 -9.11
C PRO A 72 11.50 -9.04 -10.38
N ASP A 73 11.21 -10.31 -10.54
CA ASP A 73 11.66 -11.20 -11.61
C ASP A 73 10.61 -11.46 -12.69
N ALA A 74 9.43 -10.84 -12.61
CA ALA A 74 8.37 -11.01 -13.59
C ALA A 74 8.76 -10.42 -14.95
N ALA A 75 9.32 -11.24 -15.83
CA ALA A 75 9.81 -10.81 -17.15
C ALA A 75 8.70 -10.20 -18.04
N ASP A 76 7.47 -10.59 -17.81
CA ASP A 76 6.30 -10.11 -18.55
C ASP A 76 5.82 -8.72 -18.12
N TRP A 77 6.31 -8.22 -17.00
CA TRP A 77 5.98 -6.88 -16.51
C TRP A 77 7.01 -5.85 -16.98
N PRO A 78 6.60 -4.61 -17.29
CA PRO A 78 7.53 -3.52 -17.52
C PRO A 78 8.53 -3.37 -16.38
N ALA A 79 9.80 -3.08 -16.69
CA ALA A 79 10.83 -2.95 -15.66
C ALA A 79 10.46 -1.98 -14.53
N THR A 80 9.74 -0.90 -14.87
CA THR A 80 9.22 0.10 -13.93
C THR A 80 8.17 -0.43 -12.96
N HIS A 81 7.58 -1.58 -13.21
CA HIS A 81 6.54 -2.18 -12.36
C HIS A 81 7.10 -3.30 -11.46
N ARG A 82 8.30 -3.80 -11.79
CA ARG A 82 8.95 -4.87 -11.03
C ARG A 82 9.44 -4.34 -9.68
N GLY A 83 9.10 -5.03 -8.61
CA GLY A 83 9.47 -4.62 -7.27
C GLY A 83 8.88 -3.29 -6.78
N GLY A 84 7.97 -2.67 -7.54
CA GLY A 84 7.20 -1.51 -7.07
C GLY A 84 6.18 -1.92 -6.02
N LEU A 85 5.86 -1.02 -5.10
CA LEU A 85 4.77 -1.21 -4.15
C LEU A 85 3.48 -0.64 -4.74
N PHE A 86 2.46 -1.49 -4.81
CA PHE A 86 1.11 -1.11 -5.22
C PHE A 86 0.25 -0.88 -3.98
N VAL A 87 -0.50 0.22 -3.97
CA VAL A 87 -1.35 0.64 -2.86
C VAL A 87 -2.77 0.87 -3.38
N ALA A 88 -3.72 0.13 -2.88
CA ALA A 88 -5.13 0.35 -3.19
C ALA A 88 -5.69 1.44 -2.29
N LEU A 89 -6.26 2.49 -2.88
CA LEU A 89 -6.89 3.61 -2.20
C LEU A 89 -8.42 3.55 -2.45
N TYR A 90 -9.13 3.20 -1.40
CA TYR A 90 -10.57 2.94 -1.47
C TYR A 90 -11.38 4.18 -1.87
N ASP A 91 -11.14 5.32 -1.24
CA ASP A 91 -11.93 6.52 -1.50
C ASP A 91 -11.62 7.16 -2.84
N GLU A 92 -10.38 7.07 -3.29
CA GLU A 92 -9.93 7.58 -4.58
C GLU A 92 -10.31 6.66 -5.76
N GLU A 93 -10.72 5.42 -5.48
CA GLU A 93 -11.03 4.38 -6.49
C GLU A 93 -9.84 4.09 -7.42
N ILE A 94 -8.62 4.12 -6.86
CA ILE A 94 -7.38 3.91 -7.62
C ILE A 94 -6.48 2.85 -6.98
N VAL A 95 -5.54 2.40 -7.78
CA VAL A 95 -4.31 1.75 -7.31
C VAL A 95 -3.14 2.66 -7.66
N LEU A 96 -2.39 3.09 -6.65
CA LEU A 96 -1.11 3.75 -6.84
C LEU A 96 0.00 2.73 -7.03
N ARG A 97 1.06 3.13 -7.72
CA ARG A 97 2.34 2.44 -7.77
C ARG A 97 3.43 3.37 -7.27
N LEU A 98 4.16 2.90 -6.26
CA LEU A 98 5.31 3.59 -5.69
C LEU A 98 6.59 2.93 -6.20
N GLU A 99 7.47 3.70 -6.79
CA GLU A 99 8.83 3.29 -7.11
C GLU A 99 9.71 3.57 -5.89
N LEU A 100 10.24 2.51 -5.30
CA LEU A 100 11.00 2.61 -4.07
C LEU A 100 12.49 2.39 -4.32
N SER A 101 13.33 3.14 -3.60
CA SER A 101 14.78 3.01 -3.58
C SER A 101 15.35 2.94 -2.17
N GLY A 102 16.67 2.98 -2.06
CA GLY A 102 17.37 2.80 -0.80
C GLY A 102 17.55 1.32 -0.41
N ALA A 103 18.43 1.06 0.54
CA ALA A 103 18.79 -0.29 0.96
C ALA A 103 17.62 -1.05 1.61
N LEU A 104 16.72 -0.34 2.27
CA LEU A 104 15.50 -0.87 2.89
C LEU A 104 14.24 -0.62 2.06
N ARG A 105 14.40 -0.06 0.86
CA ARG A 105 13.28 0.31 -0.03
C ARG A 105 12.31 1.30 0.62
N THR A 106 12.84 2.29 1.31
CA THR A 106 12.07 3.26 2.11
C THR A 106 12.01 4.65 1.51
N ASP A 107 12.73 4.91 0.41
CA ASP A 107 12.68 6.17 -0.30
C ASP A 107 11.70 6.07 -1.47
N ILE A 108 10.72 6.96 -1.53
CA ILE A 108 9.75 7.02 -2.63
C ILE A 108 10.31 7.93 -3.71
N ASP A 109 10.83 7.35 -4.79
CA ASP A 109 11.37 8.10 -5.93
C ASP A 109 10.25 8.62 -6.83
N ARG A 110 9.14 7.88 -6.92
CA ARG A 110 8.03 8.24 -7.77
C ARG A 110 6.72 7.61 -7.28
N GLU A 111 5.65 8.40 -7.38
CA GLU A 111 4.26 7.98 -7.18
C GLU A 111 3.49 8.12 -8.50
N VAL A 112 2.79 7.08 -8.93
CA VAL A 112 2.06 7.05 -10.21
C VAL A 112 0.71 6.41 -9.98
N GLU A 113 -0.34 7.02 -10.52
CA GLU A 113 -1.63 6.32 -10.65
C GLU A 113 -1.45 5.17 -11.65
N PHE A 114 -1.52 3.94 -11.14
CA PHE A 114 -1.34 2.74 -11.94
C PHE A 114 -2.63 2.30 -12.61
N LEU A 115 -3.73 2.38 -11.87
CA LEU A 115 -5.05 1.97 -12.32
C LEU A 115 -6.10 2.86 -11.68
N ARG A 116 -7.05 3.33 -12.49
CA ARG A 116 -8.27 3.96 -11.99
C ARG A 116 -9.46 3.06 -12.30
N LEU A 117 -10.22 2.76 -11.28
CA LEU A 117 -11.46 2.01 -11.43
C LEU A 117 -12.58 2.94 -11.93
N SER A 118 -13.45 2.40 -12.79
CA SER A 118 -14.59 3.18 -13.23
C SER A 118 -15.56 3.40 -12.08
N PRO A 119 -16.01 4.63 -11.82
CA PRO A 119 -16.96 4.91 -10.75
C PRO A 119 -18.23 4.05 -10.92
N ASN A 120 -18.52 3.24 -9.93
CA ASN A 120 -19.73 2.43 -9.87
C ASN A 120 -20.22 2.32 -8.40
N GLY A 121 -20.23 3.46 -7.73
CA GLY A 121 -20.51 3.53 -6.31
C GLY A 121 -19.57 2.60 -5.51
N VAL A 122 -20.08 2.01 -4.46
CA VAL A 122 -19.30 1.13 -3.58
C VAL A 122 -18.80 -0.13 -4.29
N ALA A 123 -19.46 -0.57 -5.37
CA ALA A 123 -19.17 -1.84 -6.04
C ALA A 123 -17.72 -1.94 -6.55
N ASN A 124 -17.17 -0.85 -7.07
CA ASN A 124 -15.82 -0.83 -7.64
C ASN A 124 -14.73 -0.34 -6.67
N LYS A 125 -15.07 0.03 -5.46
CA LYS A 125 -14.06 0.47 -4.49
C LYS A 125 -13.08 -0.67 -4.19
N PRO A 126 -11.75 -0.42 -4.29
CA PRO A 126 -10.74 -1.44 -4.01
C PRO A 126 -10.73 -1.79 -2.53
N VAL A 127 -10.67 -3.08 -2.22
CA VAL A 127 -10.74 -3.61 -0.85
C VAL A 127 -9.44 -4.28 -0.45
N ASP A 128 -8.75 -4.92 -1.40
CA ASP A 128 -7.49 -5.61 -1.13
C ASP A 128 -6.66 -5.78 -2.41
N LEU A 129 -5.36 -5.95 -2.23
CA LEU A 129 -4.38 -6.28 -3.27
C LEU A 129 -3.54 -7.46 -2.84
N LEU A 130 -3.34 -8.41 -3.74
CA LEU A 130 -2.49 -9.56 -3.52
C LEU A 130 -1.62 -9.84 -4.75
N ARG A 131 -0.35 -10.19 -4.53
CA ARG A 131 0.46 -10.81 -5.58
C ARG A 131 0.25 -12.32 -5.56
N GLY A 132 -0.20 -12.87 -6.68
CA GLY A 132 -0.30 -14.31 -6.88
C GLY A 132 1.07 -14.99 -7.05
N PRO A 133 1.12 -16.33 -6.94
CA PRO A 133 2.35 -17.10 -7.11
C PRO A 133 2.92 -17.03 -8.54
N ASP A 134 2.12 -16.69 -9.50
CA ASP A 134 2.46 -16.47 -10.92
C ASP A 134 2.95 -15.04 -11.21
N GLY A 135 3.05 -14.19 -10.19
CA GLY A 135 3.48 -12.80 -10.30
C GLY A 135 2.38 -11.82 -10.69
N ALA A 136 1.18 -12.28 -11.04
CA ALA A 136 0.05 -11.40 -11.32
C ALA A 136 -0.40 -10.66 -10.05
N LEU A 137 -0.90 -9.43 -10.21
CA LEU A 137 -1.63 -8.75 -9.14
C LEU A 137 -3.11 -9.14 -9.20
N TRP A 138 -3.67 -9.36 -8.03
CA TRP A 138 -5.09 -9.60 -7.85
C TRP A 138 -5.67 -8.45 -7.06
N LEU A 139 -6.69 -7.81 -7.61
CA LEU A 139 -7.42 -6.71 -6.98
C LEU A 139 -8.81 -7.18 -6.62
N LEU A 140 -9.14 -7.09 -5.34
CA LEU A 140 -10.49 -7.32 -4.84
C LEU A 140 -11.25 -6.00 -4.76
N THR A 141 -12.47 -6.00 -5.27
CA THR A 141 -13.49 -4.97 -5.01
C THR A 141 -14.73 -5.61 -4.39
N PHE A 142 -15.72 -4.84 -4.00
CA PHE A 142 -16.98 -5.42 -3.51
C PHE A 142 -17.74 -6.22 -4.58
N ALA A 143 -17.55 -5.90 -5.85
CA ALA A 143 -18.27 -6.57 -6.94
C ALA A 143 -17.50 -7.69 -7.62
N ALA A 144 -16.16 -7.66 -7.60
CA ALA A 144 -15.36 -8.53 -8.44
C ALA A 144 -13.94 -8.76 -7.90
N VAL A 145 -13.32 -9.80 -8.43
CA VAL A 145 -11.88 -10.06 -8.33
C VAL A 145 -11.28 -9.88 -9.72
N TYR A 146 -10.34 -8.97 -9.84
CA TYR A 146 -9.62 -8.70 -11.08
C TYR A 146 -8.23 -9.30 -11.03
N ARG A 147 -7.82 -9.94 -12.12
CA ARG A 147 -6.45 -10.39 -12.32
C ARG A 147 -5.75 -9.44 -13.29
N ILE A 148 -4.61 -8.88 -12.84
CA ILE A 148 -3.79 -7.94 -13.59
C ILE A 148 -2.44 -8.62 -13.84
N ASP A 149 -2.19 -9.09 -15.05
CA ASP A 149 -1.02 -9.92 -15.35
C ASP A 149 -0.12 -9.36 -16.46
N ARG A 150 -0.65 -8.59 -17.37
CA ARG A 150 0.14 -8.03 -18.47
C ARG A 150 -0.49 -6.74 -18.97
N ILE A 151 0.32 -5.70 -19.06
CA ILE A 151 -0.02 -4.50 -19.81
C ILE A 151 0.56 -4.70 -21.21
N ARG A 152 -0.30 -4.90 -22.19
CA ARG A 152 0.09 -4.98 -23.61
C ARG A 152 0.07 -3.59 -24.23
#